data_38735d6a483e6c5188d67ddd6a06affa
#
_entry.id   38735d6a483e6c5188d67ddd6a06affa
#
_cell.length_a   1.000
_cell.length_b   1.000
_cell.length_c   1.000
_cell.angle_alpha   90.00
_cell.angle_beta   90.00
_cell.angle_gamma   90.00
#
_symmetry.space_group_name_H-M   'P 1'
#
loop_
_entity.id
_entity.type
_entity.pdbx_description
1 polymer ?
#
loop_
_entity_poly.entity_id
_entity_poly.type
_entity_poly.pdbx_seq_one_letter_code
_entity_poly.pdbx_strand_id
1 'polypeptide(L)'
;MSRVSFYTRPYDRLEPYDGKLSRTVLRGGAGSNASLLPDIRNEADILKFVDALISNTKGEGKEGDPFWTKSETLLYCALIAYIIFEGPAEDRNMNTLVDMISGMEVKEDDENYKNAVDYMFDGLAKRKPDCFAVKQYRKFKLSSGKTAKSILISCGARLAPFDIPQLREIMSYDELELDRMGDRRTATFFCISDTDSTYNFLVALAFSQMFNLLCERADNVHGGRLPHHVRVLWDEAANTGQVPQLEKLVAVIRSREISLCLLYQQLAQCKAIYDKNAETILGNMDSVLFLGGRESSTIKEISENWLGKATISMQTEGRSRGQSESYSQNTQRLGRELMTPSELATMPGDRCILQLRGLPPFYSKKYDLKQHPNYKYTAEADKVKNAFDLNNLVTRRMDKLNPNETYTVYKVDVPDEALTGEDEDILNYDDLDDPDAFV
;
A
#
# COMPACT_ATOMS: atom_id res chain seq x y z
N MET A 1 11.43 15.87 -7.08
CA MET A 1 10.15 15.30 -7.55
C MET A 1 10.05 13.89 -7.01
N SER A 2 9.11 13.68 -6.11
CA SER A 2 8.86 12.35 -5.52
C SER A 2 8.18 11.48 -6.57
N ARG A 3 8.73 10.31 -6.85
CA ARG A 3 8.13 9.35 -7.79
C ARG A 3 7.72 8.10 -7.03
N VAL A 4 6.45 7.73 -7.13
CA VAL A 4 5.97 6.39 -6.77
C VAL A 4 6.13 5.51 -8.01
N SER A 5 6.78 4.37 -7.87
CA SER A 5 6.95 3.43 -8.96
C SER A 5 6.64 2.01 -8.48
N PHE A 6 5.80 1.31 -9.22
CA PHE A 6 5.36 -0.05 -8.92
C PHE A 6 5.99 -1.03 -9.90
N TYR A 7 6.54 -2.14 -9.41
CA TYR A 7 7.17 -3.15 -10.25
C TYR A 7 6.78 -4.56 -9.83
N THR A 8 6.34 -5.38 -10.80
CA THR A 8 6.09 -6.81 -10.62
C THR A 8 7.01 -7.63 -11.52
N ARG A 9 7.53 -8.75 -11.02
CA ARG A 9 8.32 -9.72 -11.80
C ARG A 9 7.83 -11.14 -11.58
N PRO A 10 7.59 -11.92 -12.64
CA PRO A 10 7.54 -13.37 -12.52
C PRO A 10 8.96 -13.91 -12.28
N TYR A 11 9.09 -14.78 -11.29
CA TYR A 11 10.34 -15.37 -10.85
C TYR A 11 10.37 -16.83 -11.30
N ASP A 12 10.90 -17.12 -12.49
CA ASP A 12 11.01 -18.50 -12.95
C ASP A 12 12.27 -19.24 -12.50
N ARG A 13 13.33 -18.55 -12.14
CA ARG A 13 14.54 -19.10 -11.51
C ARG A 13 15.28 -18.01 -10.73
N LEU A 14 15.73 -18.36 -9.53
CA LEU A 14 16.87 -17.73 -8.88
C LEU A 14 18.15 -18.33 -9.50
N GLU A 15 18.41 -18.05 -10.75
CA GLU A 15 19.77 -18.23 -11.30
C GLU A 15 20.65 -17.08 -10.81
N PRO A 16 21.97 -17.33 -10.64
CA PRO A 16 22.87 -16.26 -10.27
C PRO A 16 22.71 -15.12 -11.27
N TYR A 17 22.38 -13.98 -10.75
CA TYR A 17 22.03 -12.78 -11.47
C TYR A 17 23.13 -12.35 -12.45
N ASP A 18 22.83 -12.39 -13.73
CA ASP A 18 23.72 -12.02 -14.84
C ASP A 18 23.56 -10.52 -15.19
N GLY A 19 23.38 -9.65 -14.19
CA GLY A 19 23.43 -8.18 -14.33
C GLY A 19 22.36 -7.54 -15.23
N LYS A 20 21.45 -8.31 -15.82
CA LYS A 20 20.39 -7.80 -16.69
C LYS A 20 19.02 -7.98 -16.06
N LEU A 21 18.47 -6.90 -15.55
CA LEU A 21 17.05 -6.78 -15.21
C LEU A 21 16.22 -6.96 -16.50
N SER A 22 15.91 -8.20 -16.88
CA SER A 22 14.99 -8.43 -17.97
C SER A 22 13.57 -8.19 -17.46
N ARG A 23 12.91 -7.27 -18.09
CA ARG A 23 11.54 -6.86 -17.85
C ARG A 23 10.63 -7.68 -18.74
N THR A 24 9.68 -8.39 -18.15
CA THR A 24 8.53 -8.88 -18.88
C THR A 24 7.41 -7.84 -18.68
N VAL A 25 7.25 -6.94 -19.64
CA VAL A 25 6.01 -6.19 -19.79
C VAL A 25 5.03 -7.18 -20.38
N LEU A 26 4.12 -7.72 -19.59
CA LEU A 26 2.98 -8.45 -20.10
C LEU A 26 2.01 -7.40 -20.66
N ARG A 27 2.12 -7.11 -21.95
CA ARG A 27 0.98 -6.58 -22.68
C ARG A 27 0.04 -7.76 -22.90
N GLY A 28 -1.03 -7.81 -22.11
CA GLY A 28 -2.13 -8.73 -22.37
C GLY A 28 -2.71 -8.39 -23.73
N GLY A 29 -2.89 -9.40 -24.57
CA GLY A 29 -3.68 -9.29 -25.77
C GLY A 29 -5.10 -8.87 -25.45
N ALA A 30 -5.83 -8.41 -26.46
CA ALA A 30 -7.19 -7.87 -26.42
C ALA A 30 -8.09 -8.53 -25.37
N GLY A 31 -8.46 -7.78 -24.34
CA GLY A 31 -9.25 -8.22 -23.18
C GLY A 31 -8.61 -7.91 -21.82
N SER A 32 -7.43 -7.32 -21.78
CA SER A 32 -6.75 -6.99 -20.53
C SER A 32 -7.39 -5.78 -19.83
N ASN A 33 -7.69 -5.96 -18.58
CA ASN A 33 -8.19 -4.94 -17.68
C ASN A 33 -7.12 -3.89 -17.45
N ALA A 34 -7.33 -2.71 -18.00
CA ALA A 34 -6.55 -1.52 -17.67
C ALA A 34 -7.20 -0.86 -16.48
N SER A 35 -6.64 -0.85 -15.29
CA SER A 35 -6.95 0.13 -14.26
C SER A 35 -6.62 -0.27 -12.82
N LEU A 36 -6.58 0.71 -11.91
CA LEU A 36 -6.56 0.57 -10.46
C LEU A 36 -7.91 0.17 -9.82
N LEU A 37 -8.95 0.05 -10.61
CA LEU A 37 -10.23 -0.47 -10.15
C LEU A 37 -10.53 -1.89 -10.67
N PRO A 38 -9.61 -2.64 -11.35
CA PRO A 38 -9.93 -3.97 -11.90
C PRO A 38 -10.17 -5.01 -10.81
N ASP A 39 -9.70 -4.73 -9.62
CA ASP A 39 -9.77 -5.62 -8.48
C ASP A 39 -11.09 -5.52 -7.72
N ILE A 40 -11.96 -4.59 -8.11
CA ILE A 40 -13.30 -4.44 -7.56
C ILE A 40 -14.25 -5.36 -8.32
N ARG A 41 -14.72 -6.40 -7.65
CA ARG A 41 -15.58 -7.46 -8.24
C ARG A 41 -17.05 -7.36 -7.80
N ASN A 42 -17.26 -6.74 -6.65
CA ASN A 42 -18.58 -6.65 -6.03
C ASN A 42 -18.71 -5.34 -5.21
N GLU A 43 -19.91 -5.10 -4.70
CA GLU A 43 -20.22 -3.88 -3.95
C GLU A 43 -19.46 -3.79 -2.61
N ALA A 44 -19.12 -4.94 -2.01
CA ALA A 44 -18.35 -4.95 -0.77
C ALA A 44 -16.91 -4.46 -1.00
N ASP A 45 -16.32 -4.78 -2.17
CA ASP A 45 -14.98 -4.30 -2.53
C ASP A 45 -14.98 -2.79 -2.77
N ILE A 46 -16.06 -2.24 -3.35
CA ILE A 46 -16.23 -0.78 -3.47
C ILE A 46 -16.19 -0.12 -2.09
N LEU A 47 -16.93 -0.66 -1.12
CA LEU A 47 -16.96 -0.14 0.24
C LEU A 47 -15.58 -0.19 0.90
N LYS A 48 -14.84 -1.28 0.75
CA LYS A 48 -13.46 -1.42 1.28
C LYS A 48 -12.50 -0.43 0.63
N PHE A 49 -12.59 -0.27 -0.69
CA PHE A 49 -11.75 0.68 -1.42
C PHE A 49 -12.01 2.12 -0.99
N VAL A 50 -13.29 2.52 -0.90
CA VAL A 50 -13.68 3.86 -0.47
C VAL A 50 -13.27 4.13 0.97
N ASP A 51 -13.40 3.14 1.87
CA ASP A 51 -12.92 3.24 3.25
C ASP A 51 -11.40 3.48 3.31
N ALA A 52 -10.64 2.73 2.52
CA ALA A 52 -9.19 2.91 2.43
C ALA A 52 -8.81 4.28 1.83
N LEU A 53 -9.49 4.72 0.79
CA LEU A 53 -9.28 6.04 0.17
C LEU A 53 -9.53 7.17 1.17
N ILE A 54 -10.69 7.16 1.82
CA ILE A 54 -11.08 8.21 2.77
C ILE A 54 -10.16 8.21 3.99
N SER A 55 -9.82 7.03 4.52
CA SER A 55 -8.97 6.92 5.70
C SER A 55 -7.57 7.49 5.47
N ASN A 56 -7.04 7.36 4.26
CA ASN A 56 -5.67 7.79 3.92
C ASN A 56 -5.58 9.18 3.27
N THR A 57 -6.71 9.81 2.98
CA THR A 57 -6.77 11.18 2.43
C THR A 57 -7.41 12.17 3.40
N LYS A 58 -7.51 11.82 4.67
CA LYS A 58 -7.91 12.74 5.73
C LYS A 58 -6.80 13.80 5.91
N GLY A 59 -7.19 15.09 5.95
CA GLY A 59 -6.26 16.15 6.32
C GLY A 59 -5.77 16.01 7.76
N GLU A 60 -4.66 16.66 8.09
CA GLU A 60 -4.18 16.78 9.47
C GLU A 60 -5.19 17.59 10.29
N GLY A 61 -5.96 16.95 11.15
CA GLY A 61 -6.96 17.60 12.00
C GLY A 61 -7.79 16.61 12.80
N LYS A 62 -8.54 17.12 13.79
CA LYS A 62 -9.53 16.32 14.52
C LYS A 62 -10.58 15.83 13.54
N GLU A 63 -11.05 14.60 13.72
CA GLU A 63 -12.17 14.07 12.95
C GLU A 63 -13.33 15.05 12.95
N GLY A 64 -13.69 15.50 11.75
CA GLY A 64 -14.85 16.34 11.53
C GLY A 64 -16.15 15.57 11.79
N ASP A 65 -17.30 16.24 11.61
CA ASP A 65 -18.60 15.59 11.73
C ASP A 65 -18.67 14.37 10.80
N PRO A 66 -18.99 13.17 11.32
CA PRO A 66 -19.15 11.93 10.55
C PRO A 66 -20.12 12.05 9.37
N PHE A 67 -20.96 13.06 9.36
CA PHE A 67 -21.88 13.36 8.26
C PHE A 67 -21.12 13.54 6.93
N TRP A 68 -20.04 14.32 6.93
CA TRP A 68 -19.27 14.62 5.72
C TRP A 68 -18.66 13.34 5.13
N THR A 69 -17.94 12.58 5.94
CA THR A 69 -17.34 11.31 5.53
C THR A 69 -18.36 10.32 4.98
N LYS A 70 -19.53 10.19 5.63
CA LYS A 70 -20.61 9.32 5.15
C LYS A 70 -21.19 9.80 3.82
N SER A 71 -21.33 11.10 3.63
CA SER A 71 -21.85 11.68 2.40
C SER A 71 -20.88 11.53 1.23
N GLU A 72 -19.58 11.74 1.46
CA GLU A 72 -18.50 11.43 0.49
C GLU A 72 -18.52 9.95 0.11
N THR A 73 -18.67 9.06 1.10
CA THR A 73 -18.76 7.62 0.87
C THR A 73 -19.91 7.25 -0.07
N LEU A 74 -21.09 7.87 0.12
CA LEU A 74 -22.23 7.63 -0.78
C LEU A 74 -21.93 8.02 -2.21
N LEU A 75 -21.29 9.17 -2.43
CA LEU A 75 -20.95 9.65 -3.77
C LEU A 75 -19.89 8.76 -4.40
N TYR A 76 -18.77 8.50 -3.72
CA TYR A 76 -17.73 7.62 -4.24
C TYR A 76 -18.25 6.23 -4.58
N CYS A 77 -19.05 5.63 -3.70
CA CYS A 77 -19.66 4.32 -3.95
C CYS A 77 -20.57 4.34 -5.17
N ALA A 78 -21.34 5.41 -5.38
CA ALA A 78 -22.19 5.54 -6.54
C ALA A 78 -21.38 5.61 -7.85
N LEU A 79 -20.40 6.51 -7.89
CA LEU A 79 -19.58 6.73 -9.09
C LEU A 79 -18.72 5.52 -9.43
N ILE A 80 -18.03 4.95 -8.46
CA ILE A 80 -17.20 3.76 -8.67
C ILE A 80 -18.06 2.56 -9.13
N ALA A 81 -19.23 2.36 -8.51
CA ALA A 81 -20.14 1.30 -8.96
C ALA A 81 -20.62 1.51 -10.41
N TYR A 82 -20.86 2.76 -10.80
CA TYR A 82 -21.20 3.08 -12.18
C TYR A 82 -20.04 2.74 -13.12
N ILE A 83 -18.83 3.19 -12.81
CA ILE A 83 -17.63 2.95 -13.61
C ILE A 83 -17.38 1.45 -13.79
N ILE A 84 -17.44 0.68 -12.71
CA ILE A 84 -17.08 -0.75 -12.70
C ILE A 84 -18.15 -1.61 -13.39
N PHE A 85 -19.43 -1.37 -13.09
CA PHE A 85 -20.50 -2.29 -13.53
C PHE A 85 -21.20 -1.85 -14.80
N GLU A 86 -21.13 -0.58 -15.18
CA GLU A 86 -21.84 -0.03 -16.34
C GLU A 86 -20.89 0.61 -17.37
N GLY A 87 -19.70 1.04 -16.95
CA GLY A 87 -18.70 1.65 -17.83
C GLY A 87 -17.95 0.62 -18.68
N PRO A 88 -17.43 1.05 -19.85
CA PRO A 88 -16.55 0.22 -20.68
C PRO A 88 -15.24 -0.09 -19.93
N ALA A 89 -14.56 -1.16 -20.38
CA ALA A 89 -13.39 -1.67 -19.66
C ALA A 89 -12.23 -0.64 -19.58
N GLU A 90 -12.05 0.15 -20.62
CA GLU A 90 -11.04 1.21 -20.73
C GLU A 90 -11.25 2.35 -19.73
N ASP A 91 -12.50 2.60 -19.34
CA ASP A 91 -12.87 3.67 -18.42
C ASP A 91 -12.86 3.24 -16.94
N ARG A 92 -12.59 1.97 -16.65
CA ARG A 92 -12.58 1.45 -15.29
C ARG A 92 -11.31 1.83 -14.53
N ASN A 93 -11.03 3.12 -14.39
CA ASN A 93 -9.84 3.66 -13.77
C ASN A 93 -10.12 4.90 -12.91
N MET A 94 -9.13 5.31 -12.11
CA MET A 94 -9.26 6.47 -11.22
C MET A 94 -9.42 7.78 -11.99
N ASN A 95 -8.88 7.89 -13.19
CA ASN A 95 -9.01 9.10 -13.99
C ASN A 95 -10.48 9.38 -14.33
N THR A 96 -11.23 8.33 -14.69
CA THR A 96 -12.68 8.45 -14.94
C THR A 96 -13.43 8.92 -13.69
N LEU A 97 -13.05 8.45 -12.50
CA LEU A 97 -13.65 8.93 -11.25
C LEU A 97 -13.40 10.43 -11.04
N VAL A 98 -12.16 10.87 -11.24
CA VAL A 98 -11.78 12.30 -11.13
C VAL A 98 -12.55 13.13 -12.15
N ASP A 99 -12.62 12.67 -13.40
CA ASP A 99 -13.33 13.39 -14.48
C ASP A 99 -14.83 13.47 -14.23
N MET A 100 -15.45 12.39 -13.70
CA MET A 100 -16.85 12.41 -13.29
C MET A 100 -17.11 13.43 -12.17
N ILE A 101 -16.28 13.47 -11.13
CA ILE A 101 -16.42 14.45 -10.03
C ILE A 101 -16.21 15.88 -10.55
N SER A 102 -15.21 16.09 -11.42
CA SER A 102 -14.94 17.40 -12.02
C SER A 102 -16.08 17.87 -12.93
N GLY A 103 -16.79 16.96 -13.58
CA GLY A 103 -17.96 17.23 -14.41
C GLY A 103 -19.27 17.45 -13.61
N MET A 104 -19.23 17.27 -12.28
CA MET A 104 -20.41 17.49 -11.43
C MET A 104 -20.52 18.95 -11.01
N GLU A 105 -21.34 19.70 -11.72
CA GLU A 105 -21.71 21.07 -11.32
C GLU A 105 -23.01 21.07 -10.50
N VAL A 106 -23.07 21.94 -9.49
CA VAL A 106 -24.29 22.19 -8.69
C VAL A 106 -24.59 23.67 -8.72
N LYS A 107 -25.79 24.04 -9.16
CA LYS A 107 -26.31 25.41 -9.08
C LYS A 107 -27.11 25.57 -7.81
N GLU A 108 -26.73 26.55 -6.99
CA GLU A 108 -27.39 26.79 -5.68
C GLU A 108 -28.80 27.36 -5.85
N ASP A 109 -29.03 28.09 -6.93
CA ASP A 109 -30.27 28.80 -7.20
C ASP A 109 -31.28 28.00 -8.06
N ASP A 110 -30.90 26.79 -8.50
CA ASP A 110 -31.75 25.93 -9.33
C ASP A 110 -31.72 24.50 -8.85
N GLU A 111 -32.70 24.12 -8.04
CA GLU A 111 -32.84 22.76 -7.50
C GLU A 111 -33.13 21.69 -8.58
N ASN A 112 -33.59 22.11 -9.77
CA ASN A 112 -33.90 21.22 -10.89
C ASN A 112 -32.71 21.06 -11.87
N TYR A 113 -31.61 21.79 -11.64
CA TYR A 113 -30.44 21.69 -12.47
C TYR A 113 -29.86 20.28 -12.47
N LYS A 114 -29.62 19.76 -13.67
CA LYS A 114 -29.01 18.44 -13.89
C LYS A 114 -27.70 18.60 -14.64
N ASN A 115 -26.62 18.09 -14.07
CA ASN A 115 -25.33 17.96 -14.73
C ASN A 115 -25.25 16.66 -15.58
N ALA A 116 -24.15 16.49 -16.30
CA ALA A 116 -23.96 15.30 -17.16
C ALA A 116 -24.07 13.97 -16.37
N VAL A 117 -23.52 13.92 -15.15
CA VAL A 117 -23.58 12.72 -14.31
C VAL A 117 -25.00 12.42 -13.86
N ASP A 118 -25.82 13.44 -13.55
CA ASP A 118 -27.25 13.25 -13.26
C ASP A 118 -27.99 12.55 -14.41
N TYR A 119 -27.72 12.96 -15.65
CA TYR A 119 -28.34 12.30 -16.84
C TYR A 119 -27.87 10.85 -16.99
N MET A 120 -26.59 10.55 -16.70
CA MET A 120 -26.07 9.18 -16.72
C MET A 120 -26.82 8.31 -15.70
N PHE A 121 -26.99 8.79 -14.46
CA PHE A 121 -27.71 8.06 -13.43
C PHE A 121 -29.22 7.96 -13.68
N ASP A 122 -29.84 8.98 -14.28
CA ASP A 122 -31.24 8.89 -14.71
C ASP A 122 -31.43 7.82 -15.78
N GLY A 123 -30.50 7.75 -16.75
CA GLY A 123 -30.49 6.69 -17.76
C GLY A 123 -30.32 5.29 -17.16
N LEU A 124 -29.43 5.15 -16.17
CA LEU A 124 -29.23 3.90 -15.44
C LEU A 124 -30.47 3.54 -14.60
N ALA A 125 -31.06 4.51 -13.92
CA ALA A 125 -32.23 4.30 -13.08
C ALA A 125 -33.47 3.81 -13.88
N LYS A 126 -33.57 4.19 -15.15
CA LYS A 126 -34.62 3.66 -16.05
C LYS A 126 -34.40 2.19 -16.40
N ARG A 127 -33.15 1.76 -16.53
CA ARG A 127 -32.79 0.39 -16.90
C ARG A 127 -32.68 -0.53 -15.69
N LYS A 128 -32.05 -0.05 -14.60
CA LYS A 128 -31.71 -0.81 -13.38
C LYS A 128 -32.02 0.02 -12.14
N PRO A 129 -33.32 0.24 -11.76
CA PRO A 129 -33.71 1.18 -10.71
C PRO A 129 -33.22 0.79 -9.31
N ASP A 130 -32.95 -0.49 -9.08
CA ASP A 130 -32.57 -1.05 -7.78
C ASP A 130 -31.10 -1.42 -7.65
N CYS A 131 -30.27 -1.10 -8.65
CA CYS A 131 -28.83 -1.39 -8.55
C CYS A 131 -28.14 -0.54 -7.48
N PHE A 132 -27.02 -1.02 -7.00
CA PHE A 132 -26.27 -0.38 -5.91
C PHE A 132 -25.89 1.07 -6.26
N ALA A 133 -25.37 1.33 -7.47
CA ALA A 133 -24.98 2.65 -7.93
C ALA A 133 -26.13 3.67 -7.80
N VAL A 134 -27.31 3.33 -8.34
CA VAL A 134 -28.50 4.20 -8.30
C VAL A 134 -28.96 4.44 -6.86
N LYS A 135 -28.96 3.40 -6.01
CA LYS A 135 -29.35 3.54 -4.60
C LYS A 135 -28.40 4.47 -3.82
N GLN A 136 -27.09 4.39 -4.04
CA GLN A 136 -26.14 5.29 -3.38
C GLN A 136 -26.27 6.72 -3.91
N TYR A 137 -26.41 6.88 -5.24
CA TYR A 137 -26.58 8.20 -5.84
C TYR A 137 -27.84 8.92 -5.37
N ARG A 138 -28.98 8.22 -5.31
CA ARG A 138 -30.22 8.79 -4.77
C ARG A 138 -30.06 9.27 -3.34
N LYS A 139 -29.34 8.54 -2.49
CA LYS A 139 -29.07 8.97 -1.10
C LYS A 139 -28.21 10.24 -1.07
N PHE A 140 -27.19 10.32 -1.92
CA PHE A 140 -26.37 11.53 -2.06
C PHE A 140 -27.22 12.74 -2.51
N LYS A 141 -28.12 12.56 -3.47
CA LYS A 141 -28.99 13.62 -4.00
C LYS A 141 -30.06 14.10 -3.01
N LEU A 142 -30.22 13.46 -1.85
CA LEU A 142 -31.04 14.01 -0.75
C LEU A 142 -30.38 15.22 -0.09
N SER A 143 -29.13 15.48 -0.37
CA SER A 143 -28.42 16.67 0.12
C SER A 143 -28.92 17.92 -0.62
N SER A 144 -29.14 19.01 0.12
CA SER A 144 -29.48 20.31 -0.47
C SER A 144 -28.32 20.87 -1.32
N GLY A 145 -28.61 21.80 -2.25
CA GLY A 145 -27.65 22.34 -3.21
C GLY A 145 -26.33 22.82 -2.58
N LYS A 146 -26.38 23.61 -1.48
CA LYS A 146 -25.18 24.06 -0.75
C LYS A 146 -24.40 22.91 -0.12
N THR A 147 -25.10 21.95 0.49
CA THR A 147 -24.49 20.77 1.11
C THR A 147 -23.86 19.87 0.05
N ALA A 148 -24.55 19.62 -1.07
CA ALA A 148 -24.04 18.85 -2.18
C ALA A 148 -22.77 19.47 -2.77
N LYS A 149 -22.73 20.80 -2.95
CA LYS A 149 -21.54 21.53 -3.42
C LYS A 149 -20.36 21.37 -2.45
N SER A 150 -20.60 21.46 -1.15
CA SER A 150 -19.54 21.26 -0.14
C SER A 150 -19.00 19.82 -0.15
N ILE A 151 -19.87 18.81 -0.33
CA ILE A 151 -19.45 17.40 -0.48
C ILE A 151 -18.58 17.23 -1.73
N LEU A 152 -18.98 17.82 -2.87
CA LEU A 152 -18.20 17.75 -4.13
C LEU A 152 -16.82 18.41 -3.98
N ILE A 153 -16.74 19.57 -3.33
CA ILE A 153 -15.46 20.23 -3.04
C ILE A 153 -14.57 19.34 -2.19
N SER A 154 -15.13 18.71 -1.15
CA SER A 154 -14.38 17.79 -0.31
C SER A 154 -13.89 16.56 -1.06
N CYS A 155 -14.73 15.96 -1.89
CA CYS A 155 -14.35 14.84 -2.76
C CYS A 155 -13.24 15.24 -3.73
N GLY A 156 -13.38 16.39 -4.42
CA GLY A 156 -12.36 16.91 -5.32
C GLY A 156 -11.03 17.17 -4.62
N ALA A 157 -11.06 17.76 -3.42
CA ALA A 157 -9.85 18.02 -2.64
C ALA A 157 -9.09 16.73 -2.28
N ARG A 158 -9.79 15.63 -1.97
CA ARG A 158 -9.16 14.33 -1.71
C ARG A 158 -8.52 13.73 -2.95
N LEU A 159 -9.09 13.98 -4.12
CA LEU A 159 -8.60 13.46 -5.39
C LEU A 159 -7.62 14.40 -6.10
N ALA A 160 -7.35 15.60 -5.54
CA ALA A 160 -6.41 16.56 -6.14
C ALA A 160 -5.03 15.98 -6.53
N PRO A 161 -4.43 15.02 -5.80
CA PRO A 161 -3.19 14.39 -6.25
C PRO A 161 -3.29 13.70 -7.62
N PHE A 162 -4.48 13.24 -8.01
CA PHE A 162 -4.71 12.58 -9.31
C PHE A 162 -4.77 13.55 -10.49
N ASP A 163 -4.76 14.86 -10.25
CA ASP A 163 -4.64 15.86 -11.31
C ASP A 163 -3.21 15.97 -11.86
N ILE A 164 -2.24 15.35 -11.18
CA ILE A 164 -0.85 15.32 -11.62
C ILE A 164 -0.71 14.37 -12.82
N PRO A 165 -0.23 14.84 -14.00
CA PRO A 165 -0.22 14.04 -15.23
C PRO A 165 0.51 12.70 -15.09
N GLN A 166 1.64 12.68 -14.37
CA GLN A 166 2.42 11.46 -14.15
C GLN A 166 1.66 10.43 -13.31
N LEU A 167 0.83 10.89 -12.36
CA LEU A 167 -0.02 10.00 -11.58
C LEU A 167 -1.19 9.49 -12.41
N ARG A 168 -1.81 10.35 -13.21
CA ARG A 168 -2.86 9.93 -14.15
C ARG A 168 -2.38 8.84 -15.10
N GLU A 169 -1.16 8.96 -15.63
CA GLU A 169 -0.56 7.94 -16.49
C GLU A 169 -0.42 6.58 -15.76
N ILE A 170 0.14 6.60 -14.55
CA ILE A 170 0.32 5.37 -13.73
C ILE A 170 -1.03 4.72 -13.40
N MET A 171 -2.09 5.54 -13.22
CA MET A 171 -3.42 5.10 -12.81
C MET A 171 -4.34 4.72 -13.96
N SER A 172 -3.88 4.81 -15.21
CA SER A 172 -4.70 4.54 -16.39
C SER A 172 -4.80 3.04 -16.72
N TYR A 173 -3.89 2.20 -16.24
CA TYR A 173 -3.85 0.77 -16.53
C TYR A 173 -3.27 -0.05 -15.37
N ASP A 174 -3.60 -1.34 -15.30
CA ASP A 174 -3.10 -2.26 -14.28
C ASP A 174 -1.86 -3.01 -14.76
N GLU A 175 -0.72 -2.76 -14.12
CA GLU A 175 0.51 -3.51 -14.31
C GLU A 175 0.86 -4.38 -13.10
N LEU A 176 0.16 -4.22 -11.97
CA LEU A 176 0.54 -4.87 -10.72
C LEU A 176 0.04 -6.31 -10.65
N GLU A 177 -1.13 -6.60 -11.24
CA GLU A 177 -1.79 -7.90 -11.15
C GLU A 177 -1.79 -8.43 -9.70
N LEU A 178 -2.25 -7.59 -8.76
CA LEU A 178 -2.18 -7.86 -7.32
C LEU A 178 -2.85 -9.20 -6.95
N ASP A 179 -3.88 -9.59 -7.68
CA ASP A 179 -4.63 -10.83 -7.48
C ASP A 179 -3.81 -12.08 -7.82
N ARG A 180 -2.74 -11.97 -8.62
CA ARG A 180 -1.92 -13.09 -9.11
C ARG A 180 -0.60 -13.28 -8.38
N MET A 181 -0.30 -12.45 -7.40
CA MET A 181 0.99 -12.53 -6.68
C MET A 181 1.21 -13.86 -5.97
N GLY A 182 0.14 -14.56 -5.59
CA GLY A 182 0.22 -15.88 -4.96
C GLY A 182 0.17 -17.06 -5.94
N ASP A 183 -0.14 -16.84 -7.23
CA ASP A 183 -0.26 -17.90 -8.25
C ASP A 183 1.08 -18.25 -8.86
N ARG A 184 1.98 -17.31 -8.92
CA ARG A 184 3.30 -17.43 -9.53
C ARG A 184 4.38 -16.76 -8.67
N ARG A 185 5.64 -17.15 -8.86
CA ARG A 185 6.76 -16.49 -8.19
C ARG A 185 6.91 -15.06 -8.70
N THR A 186 6.59 -14.11 -7.86
CA THR A 186 6.57 -12.69 -8.18
C THR A 186 7.35 -11.91 -7.13
N ALA A 187 8.09 -10.88 -7.54
CA ALA A 187 8.66 -9.88 -6.64
C ALA A 187 8.15 -8.50 -7.05
N THR A 188 7.42 -7.85 -6.15
CA THR A 188 6.87 -6.51 -6.36
C THR A 188 7.56 -5.54 -5.42
N PHE A 189 7.98 -4.40 -5.93
CA PHE A 189 8.66 -3.35 -5.17
C PHE A 189 7.85 -2.07 -5.24
N PHE A 190 7.47 -1.56 -4.08
CA PHE A 190 6.84 -0.25 -3.92
C PHE A 190 7.92 0.73 -3.48
N CYS A 191 8.35 1.60 -4.39
CA CYS A 191 9.34 2.64 -4.09
C CYS A 191 8.63 3.96 -3.83
N ILE A 192 8.68 4.42 -2.60
CA ILE A 192 8.09 5.69 -2.15
C ILE A 192 9.19 6.65 -1.72
N SER A 193 8.89 7.95 -1.68
CA SER A 193 9.78 8.94 -1.08
C SER A 193 9.78 8.81 0.44
N ASP A 194 10.92 9.00 1.05
CA ASP A 194 11.10 9.10 2.50
C ASP A 194 10.84 10.52 3.03
N THR A 195 10.87 11.52 2.14
CA THR A 195 10.72 12.95 2.48
C THR A 195 9.38 13.55 2.08
N ASP A 196 8.59 12.86 1.25
CA ASP A 196 7.32 13.36 0.72
C ASP A 196 6.21 12.31 0.88
N SER A 197 5.24 12.61 1.72
CA SER A 197 4.12 11.74 2.04
C SER A 197 2.92 11.86 1.09
N THR A 198 2.98 12.74 0.09
CA THR A 198 1.86 13.07 -0.81
C THR A 198 1.23 11.84 -1.46
N TYR A 199 2.04 10.82 -1.78
CA TYR A 199 1.59 9.62 -2.49
C TYR A 199 1.49 8.36 -1.61
N ASN A 200 1.70 8.48 -0.31
CA ASN A 200 1.71 7.33 0.60
C ASN A 200 0.36 6.61 0.63
N PHE A 201 -0.72 7.35 0.46
CA PHE A 201 -2.08 6.79 0.41
C PHE A 201 -2.26 5.75 -0.72
N LEU A 202 -1.52 5.86 -1.84
CA LEU A 202 -1.57 4.91 -2.94
C LEU A 202 -1.05 3.54 -2.53
N VAL A 203 0.01 3.51 -1.72
CA VAL A 203 0.58 2.25 -1.21
C VAL A 203 -0.37 1.61 -0.21
N ALA A 204 -1.01 2.41 0.65
CA ALA A 204 -2.04 1.91 1.56
C ALA A 204 -3.24 1.31 0.80
N LEU A 205 -3.69 1.97 -0.28
CA LEU A 205 -4.73 1.44 -1.17
C LEU A 205 -4.29 0.12 -1.81
N ALA A 206 -3.09 0.08 -2.40
CA ALA A 206 -2.55 -1.12 -3.03
C ALA A 206 -2.44 -2.28 -2.04
N PHE A 207 -1.94 -2.06 -0.82
CA PHE A 207 -1.87 -3.10 0.21
C PHE A 207 -3.26 -3.55 0.68
N SER A 208 -4.20 -2.63 0.86
CA SER A 208 -5.58 -2.97 1.22
C SER A 208 -6.22 -3.89 0.17
N GLN A 209 -6.08 -3.55 -1.11
CA GLN A 209 -6.57 -4.37 -2.23
C GLN A 209 -5.83 -5.70 -2.31
N MET A 210 -4.50 -5.68 -2.28
CA MET A 210 -3.67 -6.89 -2.34
C MET A 210 -4.06 -7.93 -1.29
N PHE A 211 -4.18 -7.54 -0.02
CA PHE A 211 -4.56 -8.47 1.04
C PHE A 211 -5.96 -9.04 0.81
N ASN A 212 -6.92 -8.21 0.39
CA ASN A 212 -8.27 -8.66 0.11
C ASN A 212 -8.30 -9.68 -1.04
N LEU A 213 -7.67 -9.34 -2.16
CA LEU A 213 -7.60 -10.18 -3.36
C LEU A 213 -6.90 -11.50 -3.11
N LEU A 214 -5.76 -11.48 -2.42
CA LEU A 214 -5.01 -12.70 -2.10
C LEU A 214 -5.81 -13.61 -1.17
N CYS A 215 -6.53 -13.05 -0.19
CA CYS A 215 -7.42 -13.84 0.66
C CYS A 215 -8.58 -14.46 -0.13
N GLU A 216 -9.25 -13.67 -0.99
CA GLU A 216 -10.34 -14.17 -1.84
C GLU A 216 -9.85 -15.23 -2.82
N ARG A 217 -8.67 -15.03 -3.40
CA ARG A 217 -8.09 -15.98 -4.33
C ARG A 217 -7.70 -17.30 -3.64
N ALA A 218 -7.12 -17.21 -2.44
CA ALA A 218 -6.86 -18.40 -1.63
C ALA A 218 -8.14 -19.17 -1.36
N ASP A 219 -9.19 -18.48 -0.92
CA ASP A 219 -10.44 -19.12 -0.50
C ASP A 219 -11.25 -19.66 -1.69
N ASN A 220 -11.40 -18.88 -2.76
CA ASN A 220 -12.32 -19.19 -3.85
C ASN A 220 -11.67 -20.00 -4.99
N VAL A 221 -10.36 -19.88 -5.20
CA VAL A 221 -9.66 -20.53 -6.31
C VAL A 221 -8.78 -21.69 -5.85
N HIS A 222 -8.09 -21.53 -4.73
CA HIS A 222 -7.06 -22.47 -4.27
C HIS A 222 -7.46 -23.29 -3.04
N GLY A 223 -8.74 -23.33 -2.68
CA GLY A 223 -9.22 -24.17 -1.58
C GLY A 223 -8.72 -23.76 -0.19
N GLY A 224 -8.50 -22.48 0.02
CA GLY A 224 -8.12 -21.86 1.29
C GLY A 224 -6.64 -21.53 1.46
N ARG A 225 -5.78 -21.83 0.45
CA ARG A 225 -4.34 -21.64 0.58
C ARG A 225 -3.68 -21.30 -0.75
N LEU A 226 -2.89 -20.24 -0.80
CA LEU A 226 -2.17 -19.85 -2.02
C LEU A 226 -1.10 -20.90 -2.38
N PRO A 227 -0.86 -21.16 -3.68
CA PRO A 227 0.16 -22.11 -4.14
C PRO A 227 1.58 -21.63 -3.85
N HIS A 228 1.82 -20.33 -3.84
CA HIS A 228 3.09 -19.72 -3.44
C HIS A 228 2.90 -18.85 -2.22
N HIS A 229 3.84 -18.98 -1.26
CA HIS A 229 3.86 -18.14 -0.08
C HIS A 229 4.13 -16.68 -0.46
N VAL A 230 3.22 -15.77 -0.07
CA VAL A 230 3.37 -14.34 -0.27
C VAL A 230 3.94 -13.71 0.99
N ARG A 231 5.15 -13.18 0.89
CA ARG A 231 5.79 -12.47 2.00
C ARG A 231 5.80 -10.98 1.75
N VAL A 232 5.13 -10.22 2.61
CA VAL A 232 5.13 -8.77 2.59
C VAL A 232 6.20 -8.26 3.55
N LEU A 233 7.23 -7.61 3.01
CA LEU A 233 8.25 -6.90 3.78
C LEU A 233 7.90 -5.42 3.73
N TRP A 234 7.35 -4.90 4.81
CA TRP A 234 6.87 -3.53 4.88
C TRP A 234 7.88 -2.69 5.65
N ASP A 235 8.89 -2.23 4.91
CA ASP A 235 9.89 -1.31 5.44
C ASP A 235 9.28 0.07 5.65
N GLU A 236 9.59 0.69 6.76
CA GLU A 236 9.00 1.97 7.19
C GLU A 236 7.45 1.98 7.13
N ALA A 237 6.82 1.02 7.78
CA ALA A 237 5.37 0.85 7.77
C ALA A 237 4.59 2.12 8.23
N ALA A 238 5.25 3.01 8.97
CA ALA A 238 4.67 4.28 9.38
C ALA A 238 4.49 5.27 8.22
N ASN A 239 5.27 5.16 7.16
CA ASN A 239 5.28 6.14 6.06
C ASN A 239 4.31 5.79 4.92
N THR A 240 3.65 4.64 4.97
CA THR A 240 2.80 4.16 3.86
C THR A 240 1.31 4.36 4.08
N GLY A 241 0.91 4.99 5.18
CA GLY A 241 -0.49 5.21 5.53
C GLY A 241 -1.13 4.01 6.25
N GLN A 242 -2.44 4.07 6.44
CA GLN A 242 -3.22 3.10 7.18
C GLN A 242 -3.87 2.07 6.24
N VAL A 243 -3.62 0.79 6.47
CA VAL A 243 -4.43 -0.30 5.89
C VAL A 243 -5.62 -0.55 6.81
N PRO A 244 -6.86 -0.26 6.37
CA PRO A 244 -8.04 -0.48 7.19
C PRO A 244 -8.18 -1.94 7.62
N GLN A 245 -8.61 -2.16 8.86
CA GLN A 245 -8.82 -3.49 9.44
C GLN A 245 -7.59 -4.40 9.44
N LEU A 246 -6.37 -3.85 9.44
CA LEU A 246 -5.13 -4.63 9.49
C LEU A 246 -5.09 -5.56 10.69
N GLU A 247 -5.66 -5.16 11.84
CA GLU A 247 -5.76 -5.98 13.05
C GLU A 247 -6.54 -7.30 12.83
N LYS A 248 -7.50 -7.31 11.91
CA LYS A 248 -8.24 -8.51 11.52
C LYS A 248 -7.47 -9.34 10.50
N LEU A 249 -6.84 -8.66 9.54
CA LEU A 249 -6.06 -9.29 8.49
C LEU A 249 -4.91 -10.12 9.08
N VAL A 250 -4.11 -9.56 9.98
CA VAL A 250 -2.96 -10.26 10.58
C VAL A 250 -3.35 -11.53 11.33
N ALA A 251 -4.59 -11.63 11.82
CA ALA A 251 -5.08 -12.83 12.50
C ALA A 251 -5.41 -13.98 11.52
N VAL A 252 -5.70 -13.70 10.25
CA VAL A 252 -6.24 -14.69 9.31
C VAL A 252 -5.33 -15.00 8.11
N ILE A 253 -4.44 -14.11 7.73
CA ILE A 253 -3.63 -14.24 6.50
C ILE A 253 -2.66 -15.43 6.54
N ARG A 254 -2.20 -15.83 7.73
CA ARG A 254 -1.26 -16.94 7.91
C ARG A 254 -1.79 -18.27 7.33
N SER A 255 -3.06 -18.58 7.56
CA SER A 255 -3.68 -19.80 7.02
C SER A 255 -3.70 -19.85 5.50
N ARG A 256 -3.64 -18.69 4.85
CA ARG A 256 -3.69 -18.49 3.40
C ARG A 256 -2.32 -18.39 2.72
N GLU A 257 -1.24 -18.74 3.42
CA GLU A 257 0.15 -18.62 2.94
C GLU A 257 0.59 -17.17 2.74
N ILE A 258 0.11 -16.25 3.56
CA ILE A 258 0.52 -14.86 3.54
C ILE A 258 1.20 -14.52 4.87
N SER A 259 2.39 -13.94 4.83
CA SER A 259 3.10 -13.43 6.00
C SER A 259 3.42 -11.95 5.86
N LEU A 260 3.38 -11.25 6.99
CA LEU A 260 3.63 -9.83 7.08
C LEU A 260 4.79 -9.54 8.02
N CYS A 261 5.74 -8.74 7.59
CA CYS A 261 6.83 -8.20 8.39
C CYS A 261 6.72 -6.68 8.39
N LEU A 262 6.41 -6.11 9.56
CA LEU A 262 6.29 -4.68 9.76
C LEU A 262 7.56 -4.15 10.40
N LEU A 263 8.16 -3.12 9.79
CA LEU A 263 9.31 -2.43 10.37
C LEU A 263 8.89 -1.02 10.80
N TYR A 264 9.17 -0.70 12.05
CA TYR A 264 8.94 0.61 12.65
C TYR A 264 10.22 1.12 13.29
N GLN A 265 10.46 2.41 13.23
CA GLN A 265 11.57 3.04 13.97
C GLN A 265 11.26 3.04 15.47
N GLN A 266 9.98 3.14 15.83
CA GLN A 266 9.49 3.11 17.21
C GLN A 266 8.02 2.63 17.26
N LEU A 267 7.63 1.97 18.34
CA LEU A 267 6.27 1.44 18.51
C LEU A 267 5.20 2.54 18.57
N ALA A 268 5.58 3.74 19.01
CA ALA A 268 4.70 4.90 19.03
C ALA A 268 4.13 5.23 17.64
N GLN A 269 4.88 4.98 16.55
CA GLN A 269 4.40 5.17 15.18
C GLN A 269 3.23 4.24 14.85
N CYS A 270 3.33 2.96 15.23
CA CYS A 270 2.23 2.01 15.05
C CYS A 270 0.99 2.46 15.83
N LYS A 271 1.18 2.89 17.09
CA LYS A 271 0.09 3.38 17.95
C LYS A 271 -0.55 4.66 17.38
N ALA A 272 0.23 5.54 16.76
CA ALA A 272 -0.29 6.76 16.13
C ALA A 272 -1.20 6.46 14.92
N ILE A 273 -0.89 5.42 14.13
CA ILE A 273 -1.65 5.05 12.94
C ILE A 273 -2.89 4.21 13.29
N TYR A 274 -2.74 3.23 14.18
CA TYR A 274 -3.77 2.21 14.45
C TYR A 274 -4.46 2.36 15.82
N ASP A 275 -4.08 3.36 16.63
CA ASP A 275 -4.63 3.63 17.96
C ASP A 275 -4.74 2.34 18.80
N LYS A 276 -5.92 2.03 19.30
CA LYS A 276 -6.18 0.83 20.12
C LYS A 276 -5.93 -0.48 19.37
N ASN A 277 -6.07 -0.48 18.05
CA ASN A 277 -5.84 -1.67 17.22
C ASN A 277 -4.36 -2.05 17.11
N ALA A 278 -3.44 -1.13 17.41
CA ALA A 278 -2.00 -1.41 17.39
C ALA A 278 -1.62 -2.57 18.32
N GLU A 279 -2.23 -2.66 19.52
CA GLU A 279 -1.96 -3.77 20.45
C GLU A 279 -2.40 -5.12 19.88
N THR A 280 -3.52 -5.16 19.17
CA THR A 280 -4.00 -6.38 18.50
C THR A 280 -3.07 -6.78 17.35
N ILE A 281 -2.59 -5.81 16.57
CA ILE A 281 -1.62 -6.06 15.47
C ILE A 281 -0.34 -6.65 16.04
N LEU A 282 0.27 -5.99 17.04
CA LEU A 282 1.51 -6.44 17.67
C LEU A 282 1.36 -7.80 18.36
N GLY A 283 0.23 -8.02 19.04
CA GLY A 283 -0.08 -9.28 19.72
C GLY A 283 -0.26 -10.48 18.78
N ASN A 284 -0.54 -10.26 17.50
CA ASN A 284 -0.61 -11.31 16.48
C ASN A 284 0.74 -11.61 15.81
N MET A 285 1.79 -10.85 16.10
CA MET A 285 3.13 -11.15 15.58
C MET A 285 3.77 -12.29 16.35
N ASP A 286 4.17 -13.34 15.65
CA ASP A 286 4.82 -14.52 16.26
C ASP A 286 6.31 -14.26 16.56
N SER A 287 6.91 -13.31 15.87
CA SER A 287 8.32 -12.95 16.02
C SER A 287 8.46 -11.45 16.14
N VAL A 288 9.21 -10.98 17.13
CA VAL A 288 9.53 -9.56 17.32
C VAL A 288 11.04 -9.42 17.45
N LEU A 289 11.60 -8.52 16.66
CA LEU A 289 13.04 -8.24 16.64
C LEU A 289 13.30 -6.79 17.03
N PHE A 290 13.97 -6.58 18.15
CA PHE A 290 14.42 -5.26 18.57
C PHE A 290 15.90 -5.05 18.20
N LEU A 291 16.16 -4.06 17.36
CA LEU A 291 17.48 -3.75 16.85
C LEU A 291 18.19 -2.62 17.62
N GLY A 292 17.60 -2.16 18.71
CA GLY A 292 18.08 -1.03 19.49
C GLY A 292 17.27 0.24 19.22
N GLY A 293 17.32 1.17 20.16
CA GLY A 293 16.60 2.45 20.10
C GLY A 293 16.65 3.14 21.45
N ARG A 294 16.22 4.40 21.51
CA ARG A 294 16.18 5.21 22.73
C ARG A 294 14.81 5.77 23.06
N GLU A 295 13.80 5.45 22.26
CA GLU A 295 12.45 5.94 22.50
C GLU A 295 11.86 5.26 23.74
N SER A 296 11.45 6.07 24.73
CA SER A 296 11.16 5.63 26.10
C SER A 296 9.97 4.68 26.19
N SER A 297 8.93 4.88 25.38
CA SER A 297 7.73 4.01 25.41
C SER A 297 8.03 2.63 24.82
N THR A 298 8.82 2.57 23.75
CA THR A 298 9.27 1.30 23.15
C THR A 298 10.18 0.53 24.11
N ILE A 299 11.17 1.20 24.71
CA ILE A 299 12.08 0.58 25.66
C ILE A 299 11.32 0.04 26.88
N LYS A 300 10.37 0.81 27.40
CA LYS A 300 9.56 0.40 28.54
C LYS A 300 8.72 -0.84 28.19
N GLU A 301 8.05 -0.82 27.04
CA GLU A 301 7.26 -1.95 26.55
C GLU A 301 8.10 -3.23 26.43
N ILE A 302 9.31 -3.12 25.88
CA ILE A 302 10.23 -4.24 25.74
C ILE A 302 10.68 -4.76 27.11
N SER A 303 11.08 -3.86 28.02
CA SER A 303 11.55 -4.24 29.35
C SER A 303 10.47 -4.94 30.18
N GLU A 304 9.28 -4.34 30.26
CA GLU A 304 8.21 -4.76 31.15
C GLU A 304 7.40 -5.94 30.59
N ASN A 305 7.03 -5.86 29.30
CA ASN A 305 6.06 -6.79 28.72
C ASN A 305 6.72 -7.92 27.88
N TRP A 306 7.82 -7.63 27.19
CA TRP A 306 8.45 -8.64 26.32
C TRP A 306 9.50 -9.47 27.06
N LEU A 307 10.38 -8.82 27.81
CA LEU A 307 11.42 -9.50 28.58
C LEU A 307 10.92 -10.00 29.92
N GLY A 308 10.10 -9.21 30.59
CA GLY A 308 9.55 -9.54 31.90
C GLY A 308 10.60 -9.49 33.02
N LYS A 309 10.28 -10.20 34.12
CA LYS A 309 11.10 -10.15 35.36
C LYS A 309 11.68 -11.50 35.70
N ALA A 310 12.93 -11.49 36.17
CA ALA A 310 13.57 -12.64 36.82
C ALA A 310 13.62 -12.44 38.33
N THR A 311 13.63 -13.52 39.05
CA THR A 311 13.77 -13.51 40.50
C THR A 311 15.24 -13.42 40.89
N ILE A 312 15.61 -12.38 41.64
CA ILE A 312 16.93 -12.24 42.26
C ILE A 312 16.83 -12.57 43.73
N SER A 313 17.73 -13.39 44.23
CA SER A 313 17.91 -13.63 45.66
C SER A 313 18.98 -12.69 46.21
N MET A 314 18.58 -11.79 47.08
CA MET A 314 19.52 -10.95 47.85
C MET A 314 19.70 -11.57 49.21
N GLN A 315 20.96 -11.86 49.56
CA GLN A 315 21.34 -12.27 50.88
C GLN A 315 22.00 -11.08 51.60
N THR A 316 21.42 -10.69 52.71
CA THR A 316 22.00 -9.68 53.59
C THR A 316 22.52 -10.36 54.84
N GLU A 317 23.81 -10.28 55.08
CA GLU A 317 24.45 -10.82 56.26
C GLU A 317 24.69 -9.67 57.27
N GLY A 318 24.03 -9.80 58.42
CA GLY A 318 24.26 -8.91 59.57
C GLY A 318 25.15 -9.60 60.59
N ARG A 319 26.31 -8.99 60.88
CA ARG A 319 27.24 -9.43 61.94
C ARG A 319 27.31 -8.38 63.04
N SER A 320 26.79 -8.72 64.19
CA SER A 320 26.92 -7.85 65.37
C SER A 320 28.14 -8.31 66.20
N ARG A 321 29.07 -7.40 66.46
CA ARG A 321 30.19 -7.58 67.36
C ARG A 321 29.88 -6.92 68.70
N GLY A 322 29.36 -7.70 69.66
CA GLY A 322 29.10 -7.35 71.04
C GLY A 322 29.44 -8.48 71.97
N GLN A 323 29.13 -8.36 73.28
CA GLN A 323 29.38 -9.45 74.26
C GLN A 323 28.70 -10.79 73.96
N SER A 324 27.76 -10.81 73.01
CA SER A 324 27.23 -11.98 72.34
C SER A 324 27.27 -11.77 70.85
N GLU A 325 28.10 -12.52 70.12
CA GLU A 325 28.10 -12.51 68.64
C GLU A 325 26.79 -13.08 68.13
N SER A 326 26.05 -12.31 67.33
CA SER A 326 24.87 -12.80 66.61
C SER A 326 25.11 -12.68 65.12
N TYR A 327 24.80 -13.74 64.41
CA TYR A 327 24.83 -13.82 62.97
C TYR A 327 23.38 -13.92 62.45
N SER A 328 22.96 -12.98 61.64
CA SER A 328 21.65 -13.07 60.99
C SER A 328 21.84 -13.04 59.47
N GLN A 329 21.24 -14.02 58.83
CA GLN A 329 21.20 -14.11 57.38
C GLN A 329 19.74 -13.92 56.93
N ASN A 330 19.52 -12.85 56.20
CA ASN A 330 18.20 -12.57 55.64
C ASN A 330 18.25 -12.74 54.14
N THR A 331 17.40 -13.63 53.59
CA THR A 331 17.29 -13.88 52.16
C THR A 331 15.99 -13.27 51.65
N GLN A 332 16.10 -12.24 50.82
CA GLN A 332 14.95 -11.66 50.15
C GLN A 332 14.96 -12.06 48.69
N ARG A 333 13.79 -12.42 48.17
CA ARG A 333 13.56 -12.67 46.73
C ARG A 333 12.87 -11.45 46.14
N LEU A 334 13.54 -10.79 45.22
CA LEU A 334 13.03 -9.60 44.53
C LEU A 334 12.88 -9.91 43.04
N GLY A 335 11.81 -9.36 42.41
CA GLY A 335 11.68 -9.41 40.98
C GLY A 335 12.48 -8.24 40.36
N ARG A 336 13.36 -8.53 39.40
CA ARG A 336 14.07 -7.55 38.60
C ARG A 336 13.74 -7.79 37.13
N GLU A 337 13.56 -6.72 36.35
CA GLU A 337 13.48 -6.82 34.89
C GLU A 337 14.72 -7.56 34.35
N LEU A 338 14.55 -8.45 33.36
CA LEU A 338 15.68 -9.15 32.71
C LEU A 338 16.68 -8.17 32.14
N MET A 339 16.19 -7.09 31.51
CA MET A 339 16.94 -5.89 31.19
C MET A 339 16.11 -4.67 31.56
N THR A 340 16.68 -3.78 32.32
CA THR A 340 16.06 -2.50 32.68
C THR A 340 15.97 -1.57 31.47
N PRO A 341 15.08 -0.56 31.47
CA PRO A 341 15.03 0.46 30.43
C PRO A 341 16.39 1.12 30.15
N SER A 342 17.19 1.35 31.20
CA SER A 342 18.52 1.95 31.07
C SER A 342 19.53 1.02 30.37
N GLU A 343 19.47 -0.28 30.66
CA GLU A 343 20.30 -1.29 30.00
C GLU A 343 19.92 -1.44 28.53
N LEU A 344 18.63 -1.39 28.20
CA LEU A 344 18.15 -1.39 26.80
C LEU A 344 18.59 -0.13 26.04
N ALA A 345 18.48 1.04 26.66
CA ALA A 345 18.90 2.32 26.04
C ALA A 345 20.41 2.39 25.73
N THR A 346 21.22 1.62 26.47
CA THR A 346 22.68 1.54 26.33
C THR A 346 23.15 0.25 25.65
N MET A 347 22.23 -0.54 25.10
CA MET A 347 22.55 -1.78 24.39
C MET A 347 23.54 -1.52 23.24
N PRO A 348 24.64 -2.31 23.15
CA PRO A 348 25.60 -2.18 22.05
C PRO A 348 24.96 -2.25 20.67
N GLY A 349 25.44 -1.43 19.73
CA GLY A 349 24.86 -1.31 18.38
C GLY A 349 24.94 -2.58 17.53
N ASP A 350 25.83 -3.52 17.88
CA ASP A 350 25.96 -4.85 17.24
C ASP A 350 25.01 -5.92 17.83
N ARG A 351 24.18 -5.55 18.80
CA ARG A 351 23.27 -6.48 19.50
C ARG A 351 21.81 -6.28 19.12
N CYS A 352 21.05 -7.34 19.26
CA CYS A 352 19.61 -7.35 19.08
C CYS A 352 18.93 -8.29 20.08
N ILE A 353 17.62 -8.10 20.26
CA ILE A 353 16.78 -8.97 21.07
C ILE A 353 15.73 -9.56 20.14
N LEU A 354 15.70 -10.89 20.07
CA LEU A 354 14.69 -11.64 19.32
C LEU A 354 13.74 -12.30 20.31
N GLN A 355 12.46 -12.06 20.17
CA GLN A 355 11.40 -12.75 20.88
C GLN A 355 10.60 -13.61 19.89
N LEU A 356 10.43 -14.87 20.23
CA LEU A 356 9.57 -15.80 19.49
C LEU A 356 8.46 -16.27 20.42
N ARG A 357 7.25 -16.39 19.89
CA ARG A 357 6.11 -16.89 20.67
C ARG A 357 6.40 -18.26 21.29
N GLY A 358 6.23 -18.37 22.59
CA GLY A 358 6.43 -19.62 23.33
C GLY A 358 7.88 -19.93 23.69
N LEU A 359 8.84 -19.06 23.39
CA LEU A 359 10.25 -19.21 23.76
C LEU A 359 10.73 -18.04 24.62
N PRO A 360 11.71 -18.27 25.50
CA PRO A 360 12.42 -17.17 26.16
C PRO A 360 13.07 -16.22 25.14
N PRO A 361 13.23 -14.93 25.47
CA PRO A 361 13.87 -13.98 24.57
C PRO A 361 15.36 -14.30 24.38
N PHE A 362 15.86 -14.06 23.18
CA PHE A 362 17.23 -14.26 22.78
C PHE A 362 17.98 -12.92 22.71
N TYR A 363 19.09 -12.79 23.42
CA TYR A 363 20.01 -11.68 23.24
C TYR A 363 21.14 -12.10 22.32
N SER A 364 21.20 -11.55 21.11
CA SER A 364 22.03 -12.02 20.02
C SER A 364 22.87 -10.93 19.39
N LYS A 365 23.83 -11.29 18.57
CA LYS A 365 24.53 -10.36 17.67
C LYS A 365 23.71 -10.15 16.42
N LYS A 366 23.70 -8.92 15.89
CA LYS A 366 23.18 -8.63 14.56
C LYS A 366 24.02 -9.34 13.52
N TYR A 367 23.35 -9.80 12.45
CA TYR A 367 24.05 -10.39 11.32
C TYR A 367 24.87 -9.33 10.59
N ASP A 368 26.13 -9.65 10.28
CA ASP A 368 26.98 -8.78 9.45
C ASP A 368 26.62 -8.99 7.97
N LEU A 369 25.96 -7.99 7.39
CA LEU A 369 25.51 -8.03 5.99
C LEU A 369 26.65 -8.29 5.00
N LYS A 370 27.89 -7.89 5.32
CA LYS A 370 29.07 -8.13 4.46
C LYS A 370 29.39 -9.61 4.30
N GLN A 371 28.94 -10.46 5.23
CA GLN A 371 29.10 -11.92 5.16
C GLN A 371 28.04 -12.60 4.31
N HIS A 372 26.97 -11.86 3.91
CA HIS A 372 25.92 -12.44 3.09
C HIS A 372 26.42 -12.72 1.66
N PRO A 373 26.16 -13.91 1.07
CA PRO A 373 26.63 -14.26 -0.28
C PRO A 373 26.22 -13.24 -1.35
N ASN A 374 25.04 -12.61 -1.18
CA ASN A 374 24.50 -11.63 -2.11
C ASN A 374 24.93 -10.19 -1.81
N TYR A 375 25.77 -9.94 -0.77
CA TYR A 375 26.24 -8.59 -0.47
C TYR A 375 26.87 -7.91 -1.69
N LYS A 376 27.62 -8.66 -2.51
CA LYS A 376 28.26 -8.18 -3.74
C LYS A 376 27.30 -7.53 -4.76
N TYR A 377 26.00 -7.76 -4.63
CA TYR A 377 24.96 -7.19 -5.50
C TYR A 377 24.27 -5.95 -4.90
N THR A 378 24.61 -5.58 -3.69
CA THR A 378 24.03 -4.40 -3.03
C THR A 378 24.75 -3.13 -3.48
N ALA A 379 24.04 -2.01 -3.45
CA ALA A 379 24.64 -0.70 -3.71
C ALA A 379 25.75 -0.34 -2.71
N GLU A 380 25.74 -0.91 -1.50
CA GLU A 380 26.82 -0.71 -0.51
C GLU A 380 28.12 -1.36 -0.94
N ALA A 381 28.07 -2.49 -1.64
CA ALA A 381 29.26 -3.18 -2.15
C ALA A 381 29.88 -2.43 -3.33
N ASP A 382 29.06 -1.92 -4.24
CA ASP A 382 29.50 -1.11 -5.39
C ASP A 382 28.38 -0.15 -5.80
N LYS A 383 28.54 1.12 -5.41
CA LYS A 383 27.56 2.18 -5.66
C LYS A 383 27.34 2.49 -7.14
N VAL A 384 28.33 2.25 -7.98
CA VAL A 384 28.25 2.56 -9.41
C VAL A 384 27.62 1.40 -10.18
N LYS A 385 28.13 0.20 -9.94
CA LYS A 385 27.71 -1.00 -10.68
C LYS A 385 26.31 -1.50 -10.27
N ASN A 386 26.01 -1.43 -8.98
CA ASN A 386 24.78 -1.98 -8.41
C ASN A 386 23.71 -0.93 -8.13
N ALA A 387 23.96 0.33 -8.46
CA ALA A 387 22.95 1.38 -8.33
C ALA A 387 21.75 1.07 -9.23
N PHE A 388 20.57 1.19 -8.63
CA PHE A 388 19.32 1.08 -9.37
C PHE A 388 18.91 2.46 -9.89
N ASP A 389 18.94 2.64 -11.22
CA ASP A 389 18.51 3.88 -11.85
C ASP A 389 17.09 3.75 -12.40
N LEU A 390 16.16 4.39 -11.70
CA LEU A 390 14.74 4.46 -12.07
C LEU A 390 14.53 5.12 -13.44
N ASN A 391 15.34 6.11 -13.81
CA ASN A 391 15.19 6.81 -15.08
C ASN A 391 15.51 5.87 -16.26
N ASN A 392 16.53 5.02 -16.13
CA ASN A 392 16.85 4.01 -17.14
C ASN A 392 15.74 2.97 -17.34
N LEU A 393 14.90 2.72 -16.34
CA LEU A 393 13.75 1.83 -16.48
C LEU A 393 12.61 2.46 -17.29
N VAL A 394 12.37 3.74 -17.07
CA VAL A 394 11.31 4.48 -17.80
C VAL A 394 11.70 4.65 -19.26
N THR A 395 12.95 5.01 -19.55
CA THR A 395 13.45 5.23 -20.91
C THR A 395 13.47 3.94 -21.73
N ARG A 396 13.84 2.81 -21.11
CA ARG A 396 13.81 1.49 -21.78
C ARG A 396 12.40 0.98 -22.08
N ARG A 397 11.36 1.60 -21.50
CA ARG A 397 9.96 1.27 -21.81
C ARG A 397 9.56 1.68 -23.23
N MET A 398 10.09 2.77 -23.72
CA MET A 398 9.76 3.30 -25.04
C MET A 398 10.52 2.61 -26.18
N ASP A 399 11.68 1.98 -25.90
CA ASP A 399 12.61 1.53 -26.92
C ASP A 399 12.46 0.07 -27.41
N LYS A 400 11.45 -0.68 -26.96
CA LYS A 400 11.31 -2.09 -27.44
C LYS A 400 9.85 -2.47 -27.67
N LEU A 401 9.35 -2.07 -28.81
CA LEU A 401 8.33 -2.83 -29.51
C LEU A 401 8.96 -4.18 -29.91
N ASN A 402 8.36 -5.29 -29.49
CA ASN A 402 8.86 -6.61 -29.84
C ASN A 402 8.59 -6.83 -31.32
N PRO A 403 9.62 -6.98 -32.19
CA PRO A 403 9.43 -7.11 -33.64
C PRO A 403 8.63 -8.38 -34.03
N ASN A 404 8.38 -9.29 -33.11
CA ASN A 404 7.60 -10.51 -33.34
C ASN A 404 6.13 -10.42 -32.86
N GLU A 405 5.69 -9.28 -32.35
CA GLU A 405 4.28 -9.08 -31.97
C GLU A 405 3.53 -8.38 -33.11
N THR A 406 2.42 -9.01 -33.54
CA THR A 406 1.53 -8.40 -34.54
C THR A 406 0.65 -7.35 -33.86
N TYR A 407 0.87 -6.10 -34.18
CA TYR A 407 0.04 -4.99 -33.71
C TYR A 407 -1.13 -4.76 -34.65
N THR A 408 -2.34 -4.64 -34.13
CA THR A 408 -3.49 -4.19 -34.92
C THR A 408 -3.45 -2.67 -35.00
N VAL A 409 -3.05 -2.13 -36.13
CA VAL A 409 -3.11 -0.69 -36.40
C VAL A 409 -4.54 -0.33 -36.79
N TYR A 410 -5.21 0.43 -35.94
CA TYR A 410 -6.48 1.04 -36.30
C TYR A 410 -6.21 2.31 -37.09
N LYS A 411 -6.56 2.33 -38.38
CA LYS A 411 -6.63 3.60 -39.14
C LYS A 411 -7.84 4.37 -38.62
N VAL A 412 -7.60 5.46 -37.95
CA VAL A 412 -8.67 6.43 -37.63
C VAL A 412 -8.81 7.31 -38.86
N ASP A 413 -9.94 7.21 -39.57
CA ASP A 413 -10.28 8.16 -40.59
C ASP A 413 -10.57 9.52 -39.92
N VAL A 414 -9.56 10.38 -39.92
CA VAL A 414 -9.70 11.78 -39.46
C VAL A 414 -10.35 12.54 -40.62
N PRO A 415 -11.50 13.19 -40.40
CA PRO A 415 -12.07 14.04 -41.45
C PRO A 415 -11.06 15.11 -41.89
N ASP A 416 -10.96 15.33 -43.21
CA ASP A 416 -10.02 16.32 -43.83
C ASP A 416 -10.13 17.76 -43.26
N GLU A 417 -11.24 18.07 -42.59
CA GLU A 417 -11.46 19.38 -41.94
C GLU A 417 -10.65 19.57 -40.63
N ALA A 418 -10.11 18.49 -40.06
CA ALA A 418 -9.28 18.56 -38.82
C ALA A 418 -7.78 18.78 -39.14
N LEU A 419 -7.36 18.72 -40.39
CA LEU A 419 -5.95 18.79 -40.80
C LEU A 419 -5.51 20.21 -41.22
N THR A 420 -6.30 21.26 -40.98
CA THR A 420 -5.96 22.66 -41.37
C THR A 420 -5.26 23.45 -40.24
N GLY A 421 -4.61 22.79 -39.27
CA GLY A 421 -3.69 23.42 -38.33
C GLY A 421 -2.26 23.32 -38.88
N GLU A 422 -1.57 24.46 -39.01
CA GLU A 422 -0.17 24.57 -39.43
C GLU A 422 0.78 23.93 -38.36
N ASP A 423 0.85 22.60 -38.31
CA ASP A 423 1.92 21.87 -37.61
C ASP A 423 2.61 20.95 -38.63
N GLU A 424 3.70 21.47 -39.21
CA GLU A 424 4.56 20.79 -40.21
C GLU A 424 5.42 19.64 -39.63
N ASP A 425 5.13 19.08 -38.49
CA ASP A 425 5.91 17.99 -37.88
C ASP A 425 5.12 16.68 -37.74
N ILE A 426 4.28 16.34 -38.72
CA ILE A 426 3.74 14.99 -38.80
C ILE A 426 4.75 14.09 -39.53
N LEU A 427 5.49 13.30 -38.80
CA LEU A 427 6.32 12.23 -39.35
C LEU A 427 5.47 11.33 -40.27
N ASN A 428 5.84 11.33 -41.55
CA ASN A 428 5.17 10.55 -42.58
C ASN A 428 5.47 9.06 -42.28
N TYR A 429 4.46 8.27 -42.06
CA TYR A 429 4.60 6.83 -41.69
C TYR A 429 5.23 5.97 -42.80
N ASP A 430 5.36 6.50 -44.02
CA ASP A 430 6.03 5.81 -45.12
C ASP A 430 7.56 5.80 -45.02
N ASP A 431 8.15 6.59 -44.08
CA ASP A 431 9.59 6.61 -43.82
C ASP A 431 10.07 5.54 -42.82
N LEU A 432 9.17 4.74 -42.29
CA LEU A 432 9.52 3.66 -41.32
C LEU A 432 10.02 2.36 -41.97
N ASP A 433 9.97 2.24 -43.29
CA ASP A 433 10.49 1.10 -44.05
C ASP A 433 11.96 1.29 -44.49
N ASP A 434 12.61 2.37 -44.11
CA ASP A 434 14.04 2.59 -44.39
C ASP A 434 14.88 2.03 -43.20
N PRO A 435 15.61 0.93 -43.40
CA PRO A 435 16.45 0.33 -42.34
C PRO A 435 17.62 1.20 -41.92
N ASP A 436 17.92 2.29 -42.61
CA ASP A 436 19.05 3.19 -42.33
C ASP A 436 18.67 4.50 -41.63
N ALA A 437 17.38 4.70 -41.30
CA ALA A 437 16.91 5.93 -40.65
C ALA A 437 17.25 6.04 -39.14
N PHE A 438 17.91 5.03 -38.56
CA PHE A 438 18.30 5.01 -37.15
C PHE A 438 19.78 4.63 -36.99
N VAL A 439 20.70 5.50 -37.41
CA VAL A 439 22.11 5.44 -37.01
C VAL A 439 22.43 6.55 -36.01
#